data_d2715d9e92b08668633004ac5e6e88e9
#
_entry.id   d2715d9e92b08668633004ac5e6e88e9
#
_cell.length_a   1.000
_cell.length_b   1.000
_cell.length_c   1.000
_cell.angle_alpha   90.00
_cell.angle_beta   90.00
_cell.angle_gamma   90.00
#
_symmetry.space_group_name_H-M   'P 1'
#
loop_
_entity.id
_entity.type
_entity.pdbx_description
1 polymer ?
#
loop_
_entity_poly.entity_id
_entity_poly.type
_entity_poly.pdbx_seq_one_letter_code
_entity_poly.pdbx_strand_id
1 'polypeptide(L)'
;MSRAFLGSLRRDWLSNVRGDLLAGLVVALALIPEAIAFSIIAGVDPKVGLYASFCIAVVIAFAGGRPGMISAATGAMALVMVTLVKDHGLQYLLAATLLTGVLQILAGVFRLGMLMRFVSRSVITGFVNALAILIFMAQLPELTNVSWVVYAMTAAGLAIIYGFPYLTRAIPSPLVTIVVLTGVAVALGLDIRTVGDMGALPDSLPVFLLPGLPLTLETLKIILPYAATLAVVGLLESMMTASIVDELTDTPSNKNRECMGQGVANIASGLIGGMAGCAMIGQSVINVKSGGRGRLSTLCAGVFLLLMVVFMGGWVARIPMAALVAVMIMVSIGTFSWDSVRKLRTHPPTSSVVMVATVVVTVFTHDLARGVLVGVLVSSLFFAHKVGRFLRIDRSSGDGGRERVYSVAGQVFFASSDAFIAAFDFGEAVQRVRIDVSRAHFWDLTAVSALDKVVLKFKREGAEVEVVGLNDASAMLVDRFGAQGKPGAVEQLPH
;
A
#
# COMPACT_ATOMS: atom_id res chain seq x y z
N MET A 1 19.00 27.13 17.32
CA MET A 1 18.94 25.81 16.69
C MET A 1 19.88 24.86 17.40
N SER A 2 19.40 23.71 17.92
CA SER A 2 20.24 22.79 18.70
C SER A 2 21.29 22.11 17.83
N ARG A 3 22.49 21.81 18.40
CA ARG A 3 23.56 21.04 17.70
C ARG A 3 23.04 19.70 17.12
N ALA A 4 22.04 19.12 17.75
CA ALA A 4 21.37 17.89 17.28
C ALA A 4 20.60 18.10 15.96
N PHE A 5 19.94 19.24 15.78
CA PHE A 5 19.23 19.58 14.55
C PHE A 5 20.16 19.81 13.37
N LEU A 6 21.28 20.53 13.58
CA LEU A 6 22.31 20.70 12.54
C LEU A 6 23.00 19.38 12.17
N GLY A 7 23.19 18.48 13.14
CA GLY A 7 23.74 17.15 12.89
C GLY A 7 22.82 16.25 12.07
N SER A 8 21.50 16.31 12.31
CA SER A 8 20.51 15.56 11.52
C SER A 8 20.40 16.11 10.08
N LEU A 9 20.38 17.42 9.91
CA LEU A 9 20.37 18.08 8.60
C LEU A 9 21.60 17.67 7.77
N ARG A 10 22.79 17.72 8.35
CA ARG A 10 24.02 17.33 7.66
C ARG A 10 24.01 15.86 7.27
N ARG A 11 23.50 14.98 8.11
CA ARG A 11 23.39 13.55 7.84
C ARG A 11 22.40 13.26 6.74
N ASP A 12 21.22 13.88 6.75
CA ASP A 12 20.14 13.60 5.81
C ASP A 12 20.38 14.22 4.41
N TRP A 13 21.18 15.31 4.33
CA TRP A 13 21.38 16.07 3.08
C TRP A 13 22.79 16.01 2.50
N LEU A 14 23.81 15.91 3.32
CA LEU A 14 25.20 16.12 2.90
C LEU A 14 26.12 14.93 3.22
N SER A 15 25.57 13.80 3.67
CA SER A 15 26.41 12.64 3.99
C SER A 15 27.01 11.93 2.78
N ASN A 16 26.36 12.03 1.62
CA ASN A 16 26.76 11.32 0.40
C ASN A 16 26.45 12.14 -0.86
N VAL A 17 26.90 13.36 -0.94
CA VAL A 17 26.54 14.31 -2.01
C VAL A 17 26.78 13.74 -3.42
N ARG A 18 27.96 13.14 -3.66
CA ARG A 18 28.28 12.58 -4.98
C ARG A 18 27.36 11.41 -5.35
N GLY A 19 27.12 10.48 -4.43
CA GLY A 19 26.24 9.34 -4.66
C GLY A 19 24.80 9.80 -4.85
N ASP A 20 24.32 10.76 -4.05
CA ASP A 20 22.97 11.31 -4.16
C ASP A 20 22.73 12.05 -5.48
N LEU A 21 23.69 12.84 -5.97
CA LEU A 21 23.61 13.53 -7.26
C LEU A 21 23.52 12.53 -8.43
N LEU A 22 24.41 11.54 -8.46
CA LEU A 22 24.44 10.55 -9.53
C LEU A 22 23.18 9.65 -9.48
N ALA A 23 22.77 9.21 -8.32
CA ALA A 23 21.56 8.42 -8.16
C ALA A 23 20.32 9.22 -8.56
N GLY A 24 20.22 10.50 -8.17
CA GLY A 24 19.14 11.38 -8.56
C GLY A 24 19.06 11.57 -10.08
N LEU A 25 20.20 11.69 -10.77
CA LEU A 25 20.22 11.77 -12.23
C LEU A 25 19.71 10.47 -12.89
N VAL A 26 20.15 9.31 -12.41
CA VAL A 26 19.69 8.01 -12.93
C VAL A 26 18.17 7.86 -12.73
N VAL A 27 17.67 8.24 -11.57
CA VAL A 27 16.24 8.20 -11.27
C VAL A 27 15.46 9.17 -12.14
N ALA A 28 15.94 10.40 -12.35
CA ALA A 28 15.29 11.38 -13.22
C ALA A 28 15.09 10.83 -14.64
N LEU A 29 16.12 10.20 -15.21
CA LEU A 29 16.06 9.57 -16.52
C LEU A 29 15.03 8.41 -16.59
N ALA A 30 14.87 7.66 -15.50
CA ALA A 30 13.88 6.59 -15.43
C ALA A 30 12.45 7.13 -15.22
N LEU A 31 12.29 8.25 -14.51
CA LEU A 31 10.98 8.85 -14.21
C LEU A 31 10.30 9.48 -15.43
N ILE A 32 11.07 10.05 -16.39
CA ILE A 32 10.48 10.74 -17.54
C ILE A 32 9.48 9.86 -18.30
N PRO A 33 9.87 8.68 -18.82
CA PRO A 33 8.96 7.83 -19.59
C PRO A 33 7.77 7.34 -18.77
N GLU A 34 7.98 7.06 -17.50
CA GLU A 34 6.90 6.57 -16.63
C GLU A 34 5.90 7.67 -16.32
N ALA A 35 6.34 8.89 -16.00
CA ALA A 35 5.46 10.04 -15.75
C ALA A 35 4.60 10.38 -16.99
N ILE A 36 5.20 10.30 -18.19
CA ILE A 36 4.48 10.46 -19.46
C ILE A 36 3.42 9.36 -19.61
N ALA A 37 3.82 8.10 -19.48
CA ALA A 37 2.91 6.96 -19.64
C ALA A 37 1.75 6.99 -18.62
N PHE A 38 2.01 7.35 -17.37
CA PHE A 38 0.96 7.45 -16.35
C PHE A 38 0.01 8.62 -16.60
N SER A 39 0.48 9.74 -17.17
CA SER A 39 -0.40 10.82 -17.62
C SER A 39 -1.35 10.35 -18.73
N ILE A 40 -0.81 9.62 -19.71
CA ILE A 40 -1.58 9.07 -20.82
C ILE A 40 -2.62 8.06 -20.30
N ILE A 41 -2.24 7.17 -19.38
CA ILE A 41 -3.16 6.24 -18.72
C ILE A 41 -4.27 7.01 -18.01
N ALA A 42 -3.95 8.08 -17.28
CA ALA A 42 -4.95 8.92 -16.60
C ALA A 42 -5.84 9.72 -17.56
N GLY A 43 -5.51 9.78 -18.85
CA GLY A 43 -6.26 10.52 -19.86
C GLY A 43 -5.96 12.03 -19.85
N VAL A 44 -4.77 12.42 -19.40
CA VAL A 44 -4.34 13.84 -19.36
C VAL A 44 -3.04 14.05 -20.15
N ASP A 45 -2.75 15.32 -20.44
CA ASP A 45 -1.52 15.69 -21.13
C ASP A 45 -0.27 15.20 -20.38
N PRO A 46 0.81 14.79 -21.09
CA PRO A 46 2.07 14.39 -20.48
C PRO A 46 2.65 15.39 -19.49
N LYS A 47 2.44 16.70 -19.71
CA LYS A 47 2.89 17.76 -18.80
C LYS A 47 2.33 17.62 -17.37
N VAL A 48 1.12 17.09 -17.22
CA VAL A 48 0.44 16.96 -15.90
C VAL A 48 1.20 16.00 -14.99
N GLY A 49 1.62 14.84 -15.51
CA GLY A 49 2.41 13.87 -14.75
C GLY A 49 3.87 14.29 -14.58
N LEU A 50 4.45 14.99 -15.55
CA LEU A 50 5.82 15.49 -15.45
C LEU A 50 5.94 16.60 -14.39
N TYR A 51 5.00 17.57 -14.37
CA TYR A 51 4.94 18.56 -13.29
C TYR A 51 4.64 17.94 -11.93
N ALA A 52 3.73 16.95 -11.87
CA ALA A 52 3.48 16.20 -10.65
C ALA A 52 4.75 15.52 -10.14
N SER A 53 5.47 14.80 -11.00
CA SER A 53 6.69 14.07 -10.63
C SER A 53 7.78 15.01 -10.13
N PHE A 54 7.98 16.16 -10.79
CA PHE A 54 8.88 17.20 -10.32
C PHE A 54 8.48 17.71 -8.93
N CYS A 55 7.25 18.19 -8.79
CA CYS A 55 6.78 18.85 -7.57
C CYS A 55 6.78 17.90 -6.38
N ILE A 56 6.25 16.69 -6.57
CA ILE A 56 6.16 15.68 -5.51
C ILE A 56 7.58 15.30 -5.05
N ALA A 57 8.51 15.01 -5.96
CA ALA A 57 9.89 14.67 -5.61
C ALA A 57 10.58 15.80 -4.84
N VAL A 58 10.42 17.05 -5.28
CA VAL A 58 10.99 18.22 -4.59
C VAL A 58 10.38 18.40 -3.21
N VAL A 59 9.07 18.41 -3.09
CA VAL A 59 8.38 18.65 -1.81
C VAL A 59 8.66 17.53 -0.81
N ILE A 60 8.62 16.27 -1.26
CA ILE A 60 8.84 15.12 -0.37
C ILE A 60 10.29 15.07 0.15
N ALA A 61 11.26 15.58 -0.60
CA ALA A 61 12.64 15.69 -0.14
C ALA A 61 12.74 16.50 1.15
N PHE A 62 11.90 17.51 1.35
CA PHE A 62 11.84 18.33 2.56
C PHE A 62 10.85 17.81 3.60
N ALA A 63 9.62 17.52 3.16
CA ALA A 63 8.49 17.17 4.04
C ALA A 63 8.49 15.69 4.46
N GLY A 64 8.99 14.79 3.63
CA GLY A 64 8.89 13.34 3.81
C GLY A 64 9.55 12.79 5.06
N GLY A 65 9.07 11.64 5.49
CA GLY A 65 9.56 10.91 6.65
C GLY A 65 10.66 9.89 6.33
N ARG A 66 10.94 9.63 5.02
CA ARG A 66 11.93 8.66 4.56
C ARG A 66 12.94 9.30 3.59
N PRO A 67 14.20 9.57 4.02
CA PRO A 67 15.28 10.01 3.12
C PRO A 67 15.57 8.96 2.03
N GLY A 68 15.90 9.41 0.83
CA GLY A 68 16.25 8.53 -0.29
C GLY A 68 15.10 7.77 -0.94
N MET A 69 13.87 7.94 -0.47
CA MET A 69 12.68 7.41 -1.12
C MET A 69 12.20 8.36 -2.22
N ILE A 70 11.84 7.81 -3.36
CA ILE A 70 11.37 8.56 -4.53
C ILE A 70 9.85 8.53 -4.58
N SER A 71 9.24 9.72 -4.68
CA SER A 71 7.80 9.89 -4.91
C SER A 71 7.58 10.73 -6.16
N ALA A 72 6.58 10.35 -6.95
CA ALA A 72 6.25 10.98 -8.22
C ALA A 72 4.80 10.65 -8.63
N ALA A 73 4.38 11.01 -9.84
CA ALA A 73 3.18 10.45 -10.46
C ALA A 73 3.34 8.93 -10.62
N THR A 74 2.32 8.15 -10.24
CA THR A 74 2.40 6.68 -10.22
C THR A 74 1.25 6.03 -10.98
N GLY A 75 1.47 4.80 -11.46
CA GLY A 75 0.45 4.01 -12.16
C GLY A 75 -0.77 3.70 -11.28
N ALA A 76 -0.55 3.45 -9.99
CA ALA A 76 -1.64 3.20 -9.05
C ALA A 76 -2.58 4.41 -8.93
N MET A 77 -2.02 5.61 -8.87
CA MET A 77 -2.80 6.85 -8.81
C MET A 77 -3.45 7.15 -10.16
N ALA A 78 -2.73 6.97 -11.27
CA ALA A 78 -3.25 7.19 -12.62
C ALA A 78 -4.49 6.35 -12.91
N LEU A 79 -4.47 5.06 -12.57
CA LEU A 79 -5.60 4.15 -12.78
C LEU A 79 -6.88 4.58 -12.05
N VAL A 80 -6.76 5.15 -10.86
CA VAL A 80 -7.92 5.67 -10.10
C VAL A 80 -8.52 6.91 -10.77
N MET A 81 -7.69 7.70 -11.47
CA MET A 81 -8.10 8.96 -12.08
C MET A 81 -8.78 8.80 -13.44
N VAL A 82 -8.64 7.65 -14.12
CA VAL A 82 -9.14 7.44 -15.49
C VAL A 82 -10.61 7.83 -15.65
N THR A 83 -11.47 7.29 -14.78
CA THR A 83 -12.92 7.55 -14.85
C THR A 83 -13.26 9.00 -14.48
N LEU A 84 -12.59 9.55 -13.47
CA LEU A 84 -12.79 10.95 -13.07
C LEU A 84 -12.45 11.91 -14.21
N VAL A 85 -11.33 11.70 -14.89
CA VAL A 85 -10.91 12.55 -16.01
C VAL A 85 -11.85 12.39 -17.19
N LYS A 86 -12.24 11.17 -17.52
CA LYS A 86 -13.15 10.87 -18.63
C LYS A 86 -14.51 11.53 -18.45
N ASP A 87 -15.07 11.48 -17.23
CA ASP A 87 -16.43 11.92 -16.96
C ASP A 87 -16.51 13.42 -16.61
N HIS A 88 -15.47 13.97 -15.98
CA HIS A 88 -15.48 15.33 -15.41
C HIS A 88 -14.31 16.23 -15.83
N GLY A 89 -13.25 15.66 -16.43
CA GLY A 89 -12.12 16.41 -16.96
C GLY A 89 -11.02 16.77 -15.93
N LEU A 90 -10.01 17.50 -16.43
CA LEU A 90 -8.78 17.81 -15.69
C LEU A 90 -9.03 18.63 -14.41
N GLN A 91 -9.97 19.56 -14.41
CA GLN A 91 -10.21 20.43 -13.23
C GLN A 91 -10.65 19.61 -12.00
N TYR A 92 -11.49 18.61 -12.21
CA TYR A 92 -11.92 17.69 -11.15
C TYR A 92 -10.78 16.80 -10.65
N LEU A 93 -9.85 16.39 -11.54
CA LEU A 93 -8.63 15.67 -11.14
C LEU A 93 -7.77 16.55 -10.22
N LEU A 94 -7.55 17.83 -10.58
CA LEU A 94 -6.76 18.75 -9.75
C LEU A 94 -7.42 18.97 -8.38
N ALA A 95 -8.73 19.17 -8.35
CA ALA A 95 -9.47 19.31 -7.09
C ALA A 95 -9.42 18.04 -6.23
N ALA A 96 -9.56 16.85 -6.85
CA ALA A 96 -9.40 15.58 -6.17
C ALA A 96 -7.98 15.39 -5.63
N THR A 97 -6.96 15.83 -6.38
CA THR A 97 -5.54 15.81 -5.93
C THR A 97 -5.34 16.66 -4.68
N LEU A 98 -5.91 17.88 -4.63
CA LEU A 98 -5.85 18.74 -3.45
C LEU A 98 -6.54 18.08 -2.24
N LEU A 99 -7.74 17.55 -2.44
CA LEU A 99 -8.49 16.88 -1.37
C LEU A 99 -7.76 15.60 -0.89
N THR A 100 -7.15 14.85 -1.80
CA THR A 100 -6.28 13.70 -1.47
C THR A 100 -5.17 14.13 -0.52
N GLY A 101 -4.48 15.22 -0.83
CA GLY A 101 -3.42 15.75 0.02
C GLY A 101 -3.92 16.12 1.43
N VAL A 102 -5.08 16.75 1.54
CA VAL A 102 -5.71 17.05 2.84
C VAL A 102 -6.00 15.76 3.63
N LEU A 103 -6.61 14.76 2.99
CA LEU A 103 -6.91 13.47 3.64
C LEU A 103 -5.63 12.76 4.10
N GLN A 104 -4.55 12.80 3.33
CA GLN A 104 -3.26 12.21 3.70
C GLN A 104 -2.59 12.95 4.87
N ILE A 105 -2.71 14.29 4.94
CA ILE A 105 -2.24 15.06 6.11
C ILE A 105 -3.02 14.65 7.36
N LEU A 106 -4.35 14.58 7.26
CA LEU A 106 -5.20 14.14 8.37
C LEU A 106 -4.82 12.72 8.82
N ALA A 107 -4.60 11.80 7.87
CA ALA A 107 -4.12 10.44 8.19
C ALA A 107 -2.79 10.45 8.97
N GLY A 108 -1.85 11.33 8.60
CA GLY A 108 -0.59 11.50 9.32
C GLY A 108 -0.78 12.08 10.74
N VAL A 109 -1.63 13.10 10.89
CA VAL A 109 -1.96 13.74 12.18
C VAL A 109 -2.63 12.73 13.12
N PHE A 110 -3.61 11.96 12.63
CA PHE A 110 -4.27 10.89 13.40
C PHE A 110 -3.42 9.62 13.53
N ARG A 111 -2.17 9.63 13.08
CA ARG A 111 -1.23 8.52 13.17
C ARG A 111 -1.72 7.24 12.49
N LEU A 112 -2.52 7.36 11.44
CA LEU A 112 -3.06 6.22 10.69
C LEU A 112 -1.97 5.45 9.93
N GLY A 113 -0.78 6.02 9.75
CA GLY A 113 0.39 5.29 9.22
C GLY A 113 0.74 4.02 10.01
N MET A 114 0.34 3.96 11.30
CA MET A 114 0.49 2.75 12.10
C MET A 114 -0.49 1.63 11.73
N LEU A 115 -1.62 1.94 11.07
CA LEU A 115 -2.59 0.94 10.65
C LEU A 115 -2.05 0.00 9.58
N MET A 116 -0.97 0.38 8.89
CA MET A 116 -0.31 -0.49 7.92
C MET A 116 0.17 -1.82 8.49
N ARG A 117 0.44 -1.89 9.80
CA ARG A 117 0.77 -3.16 10.47
C ARG A 117 -0.35 -4.19 10.46
N PHE A 118 -1.60 -3.76 10.23
CA PHE A 118 -2.75 -4.66 10.11
C PHE A 118 -2.97 -5.18 8.68
N VAL A 119 -2.27 -4.61 7.70
CA VAL A 119 -2.31 -5.10 6.32
C VAL A 119 -1.37 -6.29 6.19
N SER A 120 -1.92 -7.49 5.96
CA SER A 120 -1.13 -8.71 5.86
C SER A 120 -0.28 -8.71 4.59
N ARG A 121 0.85 -9.44 4.61
CA ARG A 121 1.72 -9.60 3.42
C ARG A 121 0.96 -10.15 2.21
N SER A 122 -0.03 -10.99 2.42
CA SER A 122 -0.86 -11.55 1.34
C SER A 122 -1.69 -10.49 0.63
N VAL A 123 -2.25 -9.52 1.37
CA VAL A 123 -2.97 -8.36 0.80
C VAL A 123 -2.00 -7.49 -0.01
N ILE A 124 -0.83 -7.19 0.55
CA ILE A 124 0.20 -6.39 -0.13
C ILE A 124 0.62 -7.05 -1.45
N THR A 125 0.90 -8.36 -1.42
CA THR A 125 1.27 -9.10 -2.62
C THR A 125 0.13 -9.12 -3.64
N GLY A 126 -1.12 -9.29 -3.20
CA GLY A 126 -2.31 -9.21 -4.03
C GLY A 126 -2.47 -7.85 -4.68
N PHE A 127 -2.28 -6.76 -3.93
CA PHE A 127 -2.31 -5.39 -4.43
C PHE A 127 -1.27 -5.15 -5.53
N VAL A 128 -0.01 -5.54 -5.28
CA VAL A 128 1.10 -5.34 -6.24
C VAL A 128 0.86 -6.15 -7.52
N ASN A 129 0.37 -7.39 -7.41
CA ASN A 129 0.03 -8.22 -8.57
C ASN A 129 -1.15 -7.65 -9.38
N ALA A 130 -2.19 -7.19 -8.69
CA ALA A 130 -3.33 -6.53 -9.33
C ALA A 130 -2.91 -5.25 -10.07
N LEU A 131 -2.09 -4.41 -9.44
CA LEU A 131 -1.53 -3.20 -10.04
C LEU A 131 -0.76 -3.53 -11.31
N ALA A 132 0.11 -4.54 -11.26
CA ALA A 132 0.88 -4.99 -12.43
C ALA A 132 -0.04 -5.43 -13.59
N ILE A 133 -1.09 -6.20 -13.29
CA ILE A 133 -2.09 -6.63 -14.29
C ILE A 133 -2.81 -5.42 -14.88
N LEU A 134 -3.27 -4.48 -14.07
CA LEU A 134 -3.97 -3.28 -14.54
C LEU A 134 -3.06 -2.38 -15.39
N ILE A 135 -1.78 -2.21 -15.02
CA ILE A 135 -0.80 -1.47 -15.84
C ILE A 135 -0.64 -2.14 -17.21
N PHE A 136 -0.53 -3.47 -17.25
CA PHE A 136 -0.46 -4.21 -18.51
C PHE A 136 -1.73 -4.03 -19.35
N MET A 137 -2.89 -4.19 -18.75
CA MET A 137 -4.18 -4.02 -19.42
C MET A 137 -4.35 -2.61 -20.01
N ALA A 138 -3.83 -1.59 -19.33
CA ALA A 138 -3.86 -0.21 -19.80
C ALA A 138 -3.00 0.01 -21.07
N GLN A 139 -2.08 -0.90 -21.41
CA GLN A 139 -1.29 -0.83 -22.64
C GLN A 139 -1.99 -1.48 -23.83
N LEU A 140 -2.96 -2.36 -23.62
CA LEU A 140 -3.63 -3.11 -24.70
C LEU A 140 -4.31 -2.21 -25.75
N PRO A 141 -4.95 -1.08 -25.40
CA PRO A 141 -5.52 -0.17 -26.40
C PRO A 141 -4.47 0.38 -27.38
N GLU A 142 -3.24 0.60 -26.93
CA GLU A 142 -2.13 1.11 -27.77
C GLU A 142 -1.58 0.03 -28.72
N LEU A 143 -1.95 -1.23 -28.51
CA LEU A 143 -1.59 -2.38 -29.35
C LEU A 143 -2.78 -2.92 -30.16
N THR A 144 -3.95 -2.26 -30.15
CA THR A 144 -5.12 -2.71 -30.91
C THR A 144 -5.33 -1.83 -32.13
N ASN A 145 -5.63 -2.45 -33.28
CA ASN A 145 -5.88 -1.78 -34.56
C ASN A 145 -4.72 -0.87 -35.04
N VAL A 146 -3.48 -1.29 -34.78
CA VAL A 146 -2.27 -0.52 -35.14
C VAL A 146 -1.48 -1.24 -36.25
N SER A 147 -0.58 -0.49 -36.92
CA SER A 147 0.31 -1.05 -37.93
C SER A 147 1.22 -2.12 -37.33
N TRP A 148 1.59 -3.12 -38.13
CA TRP A 148 2.58 -4.14 -37.76
C TRP A 148 3.93 -3.53 -37.29
N VAL A 149 4.26 -2.33 -37.75
CA VAL A 149 5.48 -1.58 -37.35
C VAL A 149 5.46 -1.31 -35.84
N VAL A 150 4.30 -0.99 -35.25
CA VAL A 150 4.16 -0.76 -33.81
C VAL A 150 4.49 -2.03 -33.01
N TYR A 151 4.00 -3.18 -33.47
CA TYR A 151 4.31 -4.48 -32.83
C TYR A 151 5.81 -4.80 -32.95
N ALA A 152 6.39 -4.59 -34.13
CA ALA A 152 7.82 -4.82 -34.36
C ALA A 152 8.69 -3.91 -33.47
N MET A 153 8.33 -2.64 -33.36
CA MET A 153 9.03 -1.68 -32.50
C MET A 153 8.86 -2.03 -30.99
N THR A 154 7.68 -2.39 -30.57
CA THR A 154 7.44 -2.82 -29.18
C THR A 154 8.24 -4.08 -28.84
N ALA A 155 8.27 -5.07 -29.75
CA ALA A 155 9.07 -6.30 -29.59
C ALA A 155 10.58 -5.98 -29.56
N ALA A 156 11.07 -5.12 -30.48
CA ALA A 156 12.46 -4.66 -30.47
C ALA A 156 12.80 -3.89 -29.18
N GLY A 157 11.87 -3.07 -28.67
CA GLY A 157 12.01 -2.39 -27.39
C GLY A 157 12.19 -3.34 -26.23
N LEU A 158 11.34 -4.36 -26.14
CA LEU A 158 11.46 -5.40 -25.11
C LEU A 158 12.78 -6.18 -25.26
N ALA A 159 13.19 -6.51 -26.49
CA ALA A 159 14.47 -7.16 -26.76
C ALA A 159 15.65 -6.32 -26.26
N ILE A 160 15.64 -5.01 -26.49
CA ILE A 160 16.67 -4.08 -25.99
C ILE A 160 16.61 -4.02 -24.45
N ILE A 161 15.42 -3.87 -23.84
CA ILE A 161 15.25 -3.76 -22.39
C ILE A 161 15.86 -4.96 -21.68
N TYR A 162 15.59 -6.17 -22.15
CA TYR A 162 16.08 -7.39 -21.51
C TYR A 162 17.46 -7.84 -21.99
N GLY A 163 17.86 -7.46 -23.18
CA GLY A 163 19.17 -7.81 -23.75
C GLY A 163 20.30 -6.85 -23.31
N PHE A 164 20.04 -5.55 -23.24
CA PHE A 164 21.07 -4.54 -22.94
C PHE A 164 21.77 -4.73 -21.58
N PRO A 165 21.12 -5.16 -20.50
CA PRO A 165 21.77 -5.41 -19.21
C PRO A 165 22.87 -6.49 -19.23
N TYR A 166 22.92 -7.35 -20.26
CA TYR A 166 24.01 -8.30 -20.46
C TYR A 166 25.28 -7.63 -21.03
N LEU A 167 25.13 -6.47 -21.71
CA LEU A 167 26.24 -5.68 -22.23
C LEU A 167 26.77 -4.71 -21.17
N THR A 168 25.89 -3.93 -20.56
CA THR A 168 26.25 -2.99 -19.50
C THR A 168 25.06 -2.69 -18.57
N ARG A 169 25.35 -2.43 -17.31
CA ARG A 169 24.37 -2.00 -16.30
C ARG A 169 24.57 -0.54 -15.89
N ALA A 170 25.48 0.18 -16.54
CA ALA A 170 25.78 1.57 -16.23
C ALA A 170 24.66 2.54 -16.64
N ILE A 171 23.88 2.17 -17.67
CA ILE A 171 22.78 3.00 -18.20
C ILE A 171 21.48 2.18 -18.08
N PRO A 172 20.37 2.79 -17.60
CA PRO A 172 19.07 2.13 -17.56
C PRO A 172 18.63 1.68 -18.95
N SER A 173 18.33 0.38 -19.13
CA SER A 173 17.93 -0.17 -20.43
C SER A 173 16.64 0.45 -21.01
N PRO A 174 15.64 0.89 -20.21
CA PRO A 174 14.49 1.62 -20.74
C PRO A 174 14.90 2.92 -21.46
N LEU A 175 15.88 3.65 -20.92
CA LEU A 175 16.37 4.86 -21.55
C LEU A 175 17.02 4.56 -22.90
N VAL A 176 17.87 3.52 -22.96
CA VAL A 176 18.50 3.09 -24.22
C VAL A 176 17.45 2.70 -25.25
N THR A 177 16.42 1.98 -24.83
CA THR A 177 15.29 1.60 -25.68
C THR A 177 14.61 2.81 -26.30
N ILE A 178 14.30 3.83 -25.49
CA ILE A 178 13.66 5.06 -25.95
C ILE A 178 14.56 5.79 -26.96
N VAL A 179 15.83 5.96 -26.64
CA VAL A 179 16.78 6.66 -27.52
C VAL A 179 16.95 5.93 -28.86
N VAL A 180 17.15 4.61 -28.83
CA VAL A 180 17.34 3.80 -30.03
C VAL A 180 16.07 3.77 -30.89
N LEU A 181 14.90 3.49 -30.29
CA LEU A 181 13.65 3.42 -31.05
C LEU A 181 13.23 4.79 -31.59
N THR A 182 13.46 5.86 -30.84
CA THR A 182 13.23 7.23 -31.35
C THR A 182 14.17 7.54 -32.52
N GLY A 183 15.45 7.20 -32.40
CA GLY A 183 16.42 7.36 -33.49
C GLY A 183 16.01 6.60 -34.75
N VAL A 184 15.58 5.35 -34.61
CA VAL A 184 15.07 4.52 -35.72
C VAL A 184 13.82 5.12 -36.35
N ALA A 185 12.84 5.54 -35.52
CA ALA A 185 11.59 6.12 -36.02
C ALA A 185 11.85 7.40 -36.82
N VAL A 186 12.72 8.28 -36.32
CA VAL A 186 13.09 9.53 -36.99
C VAL A 186 13.91 9.26 -38.28
N ALA A 187 14.89 8.36 -38.22
CA ALA A 187 15.77 8.05 -39.38
C ALA A 187 15.01 7.40 -40.54
N LEU A 188 14.02 6.56 -40.24
CA LEU A 188 13.19 5.87 -41.25
C LEU A 188 11.92 6.65 -41.61
N GLY A 189 11.65 7.79 -40.99
CA GLY A 189 10.44 8.59 -41.23
C GLY A 189 9.17 7.83 -40.97
N LEU A 190 9.11 7.00 -39.90
CA LEU A 190 7.96 6.14 -39.62
C LEU A 190 6.76 7.00 -39.22
N ASP A 191 5.62 6.79 -39.87
CA ASP A 191 4.34 7.41 -39.51
C ASP A 191 3.66 6.59 -38.41
N ILE A 192 4.07 6.85 -37.18
CA ILE A 192 3.56 6.20 -35.97
C ILE A 192 3.32 7.24 -34.89
N ARG A 193 2.34 6.98 -34.00
CA ARG A 193 2.00 7.87 -32.88
C ARG A 193 3.21 8.13 -32.00
N THR A 194 3.40 9.38 -31.64
CA THR A 194 4.46 9.89 -30.77
C THR A 194 3.90 10.49 -29.50
N VAL A 195 4.74 10.77 -28.52
CA VAL A 195 4.34 11.46 -27.28
C VAL A 195 3.75 12.84 -27.56
N GLY A 196 4.27 13.55 -28.57
CA GLY A 196 3.76 14.85 -28.99
C GLY A 196 2.32 14.80 -29.49
N ASP A 197 1.87 13.67 -30.04
CA ASP A 197 0.49 13.46 -30.49
C ASP A 197 -0.49 13.19 -29.33
N MET A 198 0.03 12.90 -28.15
CA MET A 198 -0.77 12.54 -26.96
C MET A 198 -1.12 13.76 -26.10
N GLY A 199 -0.55 14.92 -26.35
CA GLY A 199 -0.83 16.14 -25.63
C GLY A 199 0.38 17.04 -25.39
N ALA A 200 0.15 18.12 -24.64
CA ALA A 200 1.19 19.11 -24.39
C ALA A 200 2.28 18.61 -23.45
N LEU A 201 3.52 18.94 -23.79
CA LEU A 201 4.71 18.75 -22.95
C LEU A 201 5.05 20.03 -22.18
N PRO A 202 5.80 19.96 -21.07
CA PRO A 202 6.32 21.14 -20.40
C PRO A 202 7.27 21.92 -21.32
N ASP A 203 6.97 23.20 -21.54
CA ASP A 203 7.76 24.19 -22.27
C ASP A 203 8.33 25.28 -21.36
N SER A 204 7.87 25.28 -20.10
CA SER A 204 8.17 26.30 -19.11
C SER A 204 8.17 25.71 -17.70
N LEU A 205 8.54 26.52 -16.73
CA LEU A 205 8.38 26.16 -15.32
C LEU A 205 6.88 26.12 -14.95
N PRO A 206 6.47 25.22 -14.06
CA PRO A 206 5.08 25.17 -13.63
C PRO A 206 4.65 26.47 -12.94
N VAL A 207 3.45 26.93 -13.26
CA VAL A 207 2.86 28.12 -12.68
C VAL A 207 1.79 27.73 -11.67
N PHE A 208 1.55 28.61 -10.69
CA PHE A 208 0.51 28.40 -9.69
C PHE A 208 -0.86 28.43 -10.37
N LEU A 209 -1.67 27.40 -10.12
CA LEU A 209 -2.99 27.21 -10.69
C LEU A 209 -3.96 26.75 -9.60
N LEU A 210 -5.05 27.50 -9.42
CA LEU A 210 -6.18 27.02 -8.61
C LEU A 210 -7.20 26.36 -9.55
N PRO A 211 -7.73 25.18 -9.18
CA PRO A 211 -8.82 24.57 -9.94
C PRO A 211 -10.01 25.53 -10.07
N GLY A 212 -10.46 25.77 -11.29
CA GLY A 212 -11.56 26.68 -11.60
C GLY A 212 -12.96 26.11 -11.30
N LEU A 213 -13.08 25.32 -10.23
CA LEU A 213 -14.34 24.67 -9.85
C LEU A 213 -15.01 25.41 -8.69
N PRO A 214 -16.36 25.54 -8.71
CA PRO A 214 -17.09 26.06 -7.58
C PRO A 214 -17.00 25.09 -6.40
N LEU A 215 -16.73 25.61 -5.19
CA LEU A 215 -16.70 24.84 -3.95
C LEU A 215 -18.13 24.52 -3.48
N THR A 216 -18.83 23.69 -4.22
CA THR A 216 -20.18 23.24 -3.91
C THR A 216 -20.19 21.86 -3.28
N LEU A 217 -21.29 21.53 -2.58
CA LEU A 217 -21.48 20.19 -2.04
C LEU A 217 -21.55 19.13 -3.15
N GLU A 218 -22.01 19.49 -4.32
CA GLU A 218 -22.06 18.62 -5.49
C GLU A 218 -20.66 18.28 -5.99
N THR A 219 -19.80 19.29 -6.17
CA THR A 219 -18.38 19.07 -6.50
C THR A 219 -17.71 18.16 -5.47
N LEU A 220 -17.95 18.40 -4.17
CA LEU A 220 -17.39 17.59 -3.11
C LEU A 220 -17.88 16.13 -3.18
N LYS A 221 -19.16 15.88 -3.45
CA LYS A 221 -19.71 14.52 -3.62
C LYS A 221 -19.06 13.76 -4.77
N ILE A 222 -18.70 14.46 -5.84
CA ILE A 222 -18.04 13.87 -7.01
C ILE A 222 -16.57 13.52 -6.66
N ILE A 223 -15.80 14.46 -6.10
CA ILE A 223 -14.35 14.27 -5.91
C ILE A 223 -14.01 13.44 -4.68
N LEU A 224 -14.87 13.42 -3.64
CA LEU A 224 -14.56 12.77 -2.36
C LEU A 224 -14.29 11.24 -2.48
N PRO A 225 -15.08 10.45 -3.22
CA PRO A 225 -14.79 9.02 -3.39
C PRO A 225 -13.42 8.78 -4.04
N TYR A 226 -13.10 9.54 -5.09
CA TYR A 226 -11.81 9.46 -5.77
C TYR A 226 -10.66 9.91 -4.87
N ALA A 227 -10.81 11.05 -4.18
CA ALA A 227 -9.80 11.54 -3.27
C ALA A 227 -9.54 10.58 -2.09
N ALA A 228 -10.58 9.96 -1.55
CA ALA A 228 -10.45 8.95 -0.51
C ALA A 228 -9.72 7.70 -1.03
N THR A 229 -10.08 7.21 -2.21
CA THR A 229 -9.39 6.09 -2.88
C THR A 229 -7.92 6.42 -3.13
N LEU A 230 -7.63 7.59 -3.70
CA LEU A 230 -6.27 8.07 -3.95
C LEU A 230 -5.47 8.20 -2.65
N ALA A 231 -6.09 8.71 -1.58
CA ALA A 231 -5.41 8.82 -0.28
C ALA A 231 -5.03 7.45 0.27
N VAL A 232 -5.95 6.49 0.25
CA VAL A 232 -5.70 5.12 0.73
C VAL A 232 -4.64 4.42 -0.12
N VAL A 233 -4.81 4.38 -1.44
CA VAL A 233 -3.88 3.73 -2.38
C VAL A 233 -2.50 4.36 -2.28
N GLY A 234 -2.41 5.69 -2.32
CA GLY A 234 -1.13 6.41 -2.25
C GLY A 234 -0.41 6.21 -0.92
N LEU A 235 -1.12 6.20 0.21
CA LEU A 235 -0.51 5.92 1.52
C LEU A 235 -0.07 4.47 1.64
N LEU A 236 -0.86 3.50 1.13
CA LEU A 236 -0.48 2.09 1.11
C LEU A 236 0.83 1.89 0.36
N GLU A 237 0.93 2.40 -0.87
CA GLU A 237 2.12 2.28 -1.71
C GLU A 237 3.32 2.99 -1.07
N SER A 238 3.12 4.19 -0.50
CA SER A 238 4.18 4.94 0.17
C SER A 238 4.70 4.24 1.42
N MET A 239 3.81 3.64 2.23
CA MET A 239 4.24 2.91 3.43
C MET A 239 4.97 1.62 3.09
N MET A 240 4.53 0.91 2.04
CA MET A 240 5.22 -0.28 1.53
C MET A 240 6.62 0.09 1.01
N THR A 241 6.71 1.12 0.18
CA THR A 241 7.97 1.63 -0.35
C THR A 241 8.91 2.04 0.77
N ALA A 242 8.41 2.79 1.76
CA ALA A 242 9.20 3.18 2.92
C ALA A 242 9.73 1.98 3.71
N SER A 243 8.95 0.90 3.84
CA SER A 243 9.39 -0.32 4.52
C SER A 243 10.47 -1.07 3.72
N ILE A 244 10.33 -1.13 2.40
CA ILE A 244 11.35 -1.72 1.52
C ILE A 244 12.66 -0.92 1.59
N VAL A 245 12.58 0.41 1.58
CA VAL A 245 13.77 1.27 1.70
C VAL A 245 14.37 1.15 3.11
N ASP A 246 13.56 1.01 4.17
CA ASP A 246 14.03 0.74 5.53
C ASP A 246 14.86 -0.54 5.58
N GLU A 247 14.37 -1.64 4.98
CA GLU A 247 15.08 -2.94 4.90
C GLU A 247 16.37 -2.83 4.07
N LEU A 248 16.35 -2.12 2.93
CA LEU A 248 17.53 -1.99 2.06
C LEU A 248 18.65 -1.12 2.65
N THR A 249 18.33 -0.29 3.63
CA THR A 249 19.27 0.69 4.19
C THR A 249 19.55 0.48 5.67
N ASP A 250 18.89 -0.51 6.31
CA ASP A 250 18.93 -0.78 7.76
C ASP A 250 18.69 0.46 8.61
N THR A 251 17.78 1.35 8.16
CA THR A 251 17.45 2.60 8.86
C THR A 251 15.94 2.79 8.96
N PRO A 252 15.40 3.16 10.14
CA PRO A 252 13.96 3.34 10.31
C PRO A 252 13.47 4.65 9.71
N SER A 253 12.22 4.66 9.26
CA SER A 253 11.51 5.84 8.78
C SER A 253 10.39 6.28 9.72
N ASN A 254 10.01 7.57 9.64
CA ASN A 254 8.85 8.09 10.34
C ASN A 254 7.62 8.02 9.43
N LYS A 255 6.83 6.95 9.57
CA LYS A 255 5.66 6.67 8.74
C LYS A 255 4.58 7.77 8.82
N ASN A 256 4.34 8.35 9.99
CA ASN A 256 3.33 9.41 10.14
C ASN A 256 3.79 10.72 9.46
N ARG A 257 5.08 11.07 9.60
CA ARG A 257 5.66 12.19 8.86
C ARG A 257 5.61 11.95 7.36
N GLU A 258 5.78 10.71 6.93
CA GLU A 258 5.67 10.33 5.52
C GLU A 258 4.24 10.56 4.99
N CYS A 259 3.21 10.14 5.73
CA CYS A 259 1.81 10.43 5.37
C CYS A 259 1.56 11.93 5.20
N MET A 260 2.02 12.75 6.16
CA MET A 260 1.88 14.21 6.06
C MET A 260 2.66 14.77 4.87
N GLY A 261 3.89 14.28 4.65
CA GLY A 261 4.74 14.70 3.54
C GLY A 261 4.12 14.42 2.18
N GLN A 262 3.55 13.23 1.98
CA GLN A 262 2.81 12.86 0.77
C GLN A 262 1.60 13.79 0.56
N GLY A 263 0.87 14.11 1.64
CA GLY A 263 -0.25 15.03 1.58
C GLY A 263 0.16 16.45 1.15
N VAL A 264 1.23 16.99 1.75
CA VAL A 264 1.77 18.31 1.35
C VAL A 264 2.24 18.30 -0.10
N ALA A 265 2.89 17.21 -0.53
CA ALA A 265 3.37 17.06 -1.90
C ALA A 265 2.21 17.00 -2.91
N ASN A 266 1.12 16.31 -2.59
CA ASN A 266 -0.08 16.24 -3.44
C ASN A 266 -0.83 17.57 -3.50
N ILE A 267 -0.91 18.32 -2.39
CA ILE A 267 -1.47 19.69 -2.42
C ILE A 267 -0.62 20.58 -3.35
N ALA A 268 0.70 20.56 -3.17
CA ALA A 268 1.59 21.34 -4.02
C ALA A 268 1.48 20.95 -5.50
N SER A 269 1.38 19.64 -5.80
CA SER A 269 1.19 19.13 -7.16
C SER A 269 -0.12 19.65 -7.77
N GLY A 270 -1.24 19.54 -7.06
CA GLY A 270 -2.54 20.03 -7.54
C GLY A 270 -2.56 21.54 -7.81
N LEU A 271 -1.79 22.32 -7.01
CA LEU A 271 -1.68 23.77 -7.17
C LEU A 271 -0.80 24.23 -8.33
N ILE A 272 -0.05 23.34 -8.96
CA ILE A 272 0.76 23.64 -10.16
C ILE A 272 0.26 22.89 -11.41
N GLY A 273 -0.97 22.36 -11.35
CA GLY A 273 -1.56 21.64 -12.47
C GLY A 273 -1.07 20.19 -12.61
N GLY A 274 -0.48 19.61 -11.58
CA GLY A 274 -0.03 18.22 -11.54
C GLY A 274 -1.08 17.27 -10.96
N MET A 275 -1.03 16.00 -11.39
CA MET A 275 -1.85 14.92 -10.85
C MET A 275 -1.35 14.45 -9.47
N ALA A 276 -2.17 13.68 -8.75
CA ALA A 276 -1.74 13.05 -7.52
C ALA A 276 -0.69 11.97 -7.78
N GLY A 277 0.21 11.80 -6.82
CA GLY A 277 1.23 10.77 -6.84
C GLY A 277 1.51 10.20 -5.45
N CYS A 278 2.45 9.29 -5.39
CA CYS A 278 2.89 8.62 -4.18
C CYS A 278 4.32 8.09 -4.33
N ALA A 279 4.83 7.37 -3.32
CA ALA A 279 6.16 6.78 -3.41
C ALA A 279 6.18 5.60 -4.38
N MET A 280 7.24 5.51 -5.17
CA MET A 280 7.45 4.49 -6.19
C MET A 280 8.48 3.47 -5.72
N ILE A 281 8.07 2.19 -5.65
CA ILE A 281 8.96 1.09 -5.22
C ILE A 281 10.17 0.98 -6.16
N GLY A 282 9.93 0.89 -7.46
CA GLY A 282 10.97 0.68 -8.47
C GLY A 282 12.05 1.75 -8.42
N GLN A 283 11.66 3.02 -8.48
CA GLN A 283 12.57 4.17 -8.49
C GLN A 283 13.30 4.34 -7.15
N SER A 284 12.64 4.05 -6.03
CA SER A 284 13.28 4.07 -4.72
C SER A 284 14.36 2.99 -4.59
N VAL A 285 14.10 1.78 -5.11
CA VAL A 285 15.09 0.69 -5.17
C VAL A 285 16.25 1.06 -6.11
N ILE A 286 15.96 1.65 -7.27
CA ILE A 286 16.98 2.15 -8.23
C ILE A 286 17.85 3.21 -7.53
N ASN A 287 17.23 4.17 -6.84
CA ASN A 287 17.95 5.23 -6.13
C ASN A 287 18.92 4.65 -5.10
N VAL A 288 18.44 3.75 -4.24
CA VAL A 288 19.24 3.11 -3.20
C VAL A 288 20.37 2.27 -3.78
N LYS A 289 20.10 1.48 -4.84
CA LYS A 289 21.11 0.64 -5.52
C LYS A 289 22.15 1.46 -6.29
N SER A 290 21.78 2.65 -6.76
CA SER A 290 22.68 3.60 -7.41
C SER A 290 23.51 4.43 -6.42
N GLY A 291 23.35 4.20 -5.13
CA GLY A 291 24.11 4.87 -4.07
C GLY A 291 23.40 6.05 -3.41
N GLY A 292 22.16 6.37 -3.79
CA GLY A 292 21.35 7.41 -3.13
C GLY A 292 20.95 6.98 -1.71
N ARG A 293 21.16 7.86 -0.75
CA ARG A 293 20.84 7.63 0.66
C ARG A 293 20.14 8.81 1.30
N GLY A 294 20.46 10.00 0.86
CA GLY A 294 20.01 11.26 1.44
C GLY A 294 18.77 11.83 0.73
N ARG A 295 18.23 12.89 1.33
CA ARG A 295 17.15 13.71 0.76
C ARG A 295 17.58 14.40 -0.53
N LEU A 296 18.89 14.64 -0.66
CA LEU A 296 19.48 15.28 -1.84
C LEU A 296 19.24 14.46 -3.10
N SER A 297 19.27 13.12 -3.04
CA SER A 297 19.02 12.28 -4.22
C SER A 297 17.58 12.43 -4.74
N THR A 298 16.60 12.52 -3.83
CA THR A 298 15.18 12.74 -4.18
C THR A 298 14.97 14.15 -4.76
N LEU A 299 15.57 15.18 -4.15
CA LEU A 299 15.55 16.55 -4.69
C LEU A 299 16.14 16.62 -6.09
N CYS A 300 17.31 16.04 -6.28
CA CYS A 300 17.99 16.00 -7.58
C CYS A 300 17.19 15.26 -8.64
N ALA A 301 16.53 14.15 -8.28
CA ALA A 301 15.67 13.42 -9.21
C ALA A 301 14.56 14.32 -9.77
N GLY A 302 13.86 15.07 -8.92
CA GLY A 302 12.83 16.00 -9.36
C GLY A 302 13.36 17.15 -10.20
N VAL A 303 14.41 17.82 -9.71
CA VAL A 303 15.00 18.98 -10.41
C VAL A 303 15.59 18.59 -11.77
N PHE A 304 16.36 17.50 -11.85
CA PHE A 304 16.92 17.03 -13.11
C PHE A 304 15.83 16.59 -14.09
N LEU A 305 14.74 15.95 -13.60
CA LEU A 305 13.60 15.61 -14.45
C LEU A 305 13.04 16.87 -15.13
N LEU A 306 12.71 17.90 -14.36
CA LEU A 306 12.15 19.13 -14.93
C LEU A 306 13.11 19.80 -15.91
N LEU A 307 14.38 19.94 -15.52
CA LEU A 307 15.39 20.55 -16.39
C LEU A 307 15.51 19.79 -17.72
N MET A 308 15.62 18.45 -17.67
CA MET A 308 15.72 17.64 -18.88
C MET A 308 14.49 17.79 -19.78
N VAL A 309 13.29 17.78 -19.22
CA VAL A 309 12.07 17.87 -20.02
C VAL A 309 11.88 19.24 -20.64
N VAL A 310 12.15 20.32 -19.90
CA VAL A 310 12.04 21.69 -20.42
C VAL A 310 13.09 21.96 -21.52
N PHE A 311 14.35 21.52 -21.33
CA PHE A 311 15.38 21.74 -22.31
C PHE A 311 15.35 20.77 -23.50
N MET A 312 14.84 19.55 -23.29
CA MET A 312 14.80 18.49 -24.31
C MET A 312 13.39 18.18 -24.82
N GLY A 313 12.40 19.04 -24.56
CA GLY A 313 10.98 18.80 -24.90
C GLY A 313 10.77 18.43 -26.36
N GLY A 314 11.48 19.06 -27.30
CA GLY A 314 11.38 18.72 -28.72
C GLY A 314 11.87 17.30 -29.06
N TRP A 315 12.79 16.72 -28.31
CA TRP A 315 13.22 15.32 -28.46
C TRP A 315 12.22 14.38 -27.78
N VAL A 316 11.71 14.76 -26.62
CA VAL A 316 10.70 13.99 -25.88
C VAL A 316 9.41 13.86 -26.69
N ALA A 317 8.99 14.92 -27.40
CA ALA A 317 7.83 14.89 -28.27
C ALA A 317 7.92 13.84 -29.39
N ARG A 318 9.13 13.51 -29.86
CA ARG A 318 9.37 12.53 -30.94
C ARG A 318 9.43 11.09 -30.46
N ILE A 319 9.34 10.83 -29.18
CA ILE A 319 9.37 9.46 -28.63
C ILE A 319 8.16 8.68 -29.17
N PRO A 320 8.37 7.52 -29.84
CA PRO A 320 7.27 6.69 -30.33
C PRO A 320 6.49 6.07 -29.15
N MET A 321 5.17 6.05 -29.26
CA MET A 321 4.33 5.37 -28.25
C MET A 321 4.70 3.90 -28.07
N ALA A 322 5.12 3.21 -29.13
CA ALA A 322 5.62 1.84 -29.08
C ALA A 322 6.78 1.64 -28.09
N ALA A 323 7.67 2.64 -27.96
CA ALA A 323 8.77 2.59 -26.99
C ALA A 323 8.25 2.71 -25.53
N LEU A 324 7.28 3.58 -25.28
CA LEU A 324 6.64 3.71 -23.95
C LEU A 324 5.86 2.45 -23.58
N VAL A 325 5.13 1.86 -24.52
CA VAL A 325 4.42 0.59 -24.34
C VAL A 325 5.39 -0.52 -23.94
N ALA A 326 6.54 -0.65 -24.62
CA ALA A 326 7.58 -1.61 -24.24
C ALA A 326 8.10 -1.39 -22.81
N VAL A 327 8.32 -0.13 -22.43
CA VAL A 327 8.74 0.23 -21.06
C VAL A 327 7.64 -0.11 -20.05
N MET A 328 6.37 0.19 -20.33
CA MET A 328 5.25 -0.11 -19.42
C MET A 328 5.00 -1.61 -19.27
N ILE A 329 5.16 -2.39 -20.33
CA ILE A 329 5.12 -3.86 -20.24
C ILE A 329 6.24 -4.37 -19.33
N MET A 330 7.45 -3.84 -19.46
CA MET A 330 8.57 -4.18 -18.58
C MET A 330 8.27 -3.80 -17.13
N VAL A 331 7.71 -2.61 -16.88
CA VAL A 331 7.30 -2.16 -15.53
C VAL A 331 6.24 -3.11 -14.94
N SER A 332 5.24 -3.49 -15.73
CA SER A 332 4.22 -4.47 -15.33
C SER A 332 4.85 -5.82 -14.94
N ILE A 333 5.70 -6.39 -15.81
CA ILE A 333 6.39 -7.66 -15.55
C ILE A 333 7.29 -7.56 -14.32
N GLY A 334 7.99 -6.45 -14.15
CA GLY A 334 8.90 -6.20 -13.01
C GLY A 334 8.17 -5.94 -11.70
N THR A 335 6.97 -5.37 -11.73
CA THR A 335 6.12 -5.13 -10.57
C THR A 335 5.44 -6.42 -10.10
N PHE A 336 5.09 -7.32 -11.03
CA PHE A 336 4.40 -8.56 -10.71
C PHE A 336 5.28 -9.49 -9.85
N SER A 337 4.74 -9.96 -8.73
CA SER A 337 5.42 -10.89 -7.83
C SER A 337 5.33 -12.33 -8.34
N TRP A 338 6.21 -12.74 -9.24
CA TRP A 338 6.26 -14.09 -9.80
C TRP A 338 6.46 -15.18 -8.77
N ASP A 339 7.20 -14.88 -7.71
CA ASP A 339 7.39 -15.77 -6.56
C ASP A 339 6.08 -16.11 -5.86
N SER A 340 5.12 -15.19 -5.82
CA SER A 340 3.83 -15.43 -5.19
C SER A 340 3.02 -16.51 -5.92
N VAL A 341 3.11 -16.57 -7.25
CA VAL A 341 2.47 -17.61 -8.06
C VAL A 341 3.13 -18.96 -7.84
N ARG A 342 4.48 -19.00 -7.83
CA ARG A 342 5.23 -20.25 -7.57
C ARG A 342 4.93 -20.82 -6.20
N LYS A 343 4.74 -19.93 -5.20
CA LYS A 343 4.49 -20.29 -3.80
C LYS A 343 3.02 -20.52 -3.46
N LEU A 344 2.07 -20.39 -4.40
CA LEU A 344 0.63 -20.61 -4.18
C LEU A 344 0.33 -22.00 -3.57
N ARG A 345 1.12 -23.03 -3.93
CA ARG A 345 0.94 -24.39 -3.44
C ARG A 345 1.65 -24.68 -2.13
N THR A 346 2.67 -23.89 -1.79
CA THR A 346 3.51 -24.10 -0.60
C THR A 346 3.13 -23.20 0.56
N HIS A 347 2.51 -22.06 0.30
CA HIS A 347 2.00 -21.15 1.31
C HIS A 347 0.70 -21.68 1.95
N PRO A 348 0.39 -21.25 3.18
CA PRO A 348 -0.89 -21.60 3.81
C PRO A 348 -2.06 -21.23 2.89
N PRO A 349 -3.06 -22.12 2.70
CA PRO A 349 -4.18 -21.88 1.77
C PRO A 349 -4.90 -20.55 2.03
N THR A 350 -5.05 -20.18 3.30
CA THR A 350 -5.68 -18.91 3.70
C THR A 350 -4.95 -17.68 3.14
N SER A 351 -3.60 -17.70 3.16
CA SER A 351 -2.79 -16.62 2.60
C SER A 351 -2.94 -16.50 1.07
N SER A 352 -3.00 -17.65 0.38
CA SER A 352 -3.22 -17.71 -1.06
C SER A 352 -4.61 -17.22 -1.44
N VAL A 353 -5.65 -17.58 -0.68
CA VAL A 353 -7.04 -17.12 -0.90
C VAL A 353 -7.12 -15.59 -0.73
N VAL A 354 -6.52 -15.03 0.33
CA VAL A 354 -6.49 -13.58 0.54
C VAL A 354 -5.83 -12.86 -0.64
N MET A 355 -4.67 -13.33 -1.10
CA MET A 355 -3.97 -12.74 -2.22
C MET A 355 -4.82 -12.80 -3.51
N VAL A 356 -5.37 -13.97 -3.83
CA VAL A 356 -6.20 -14.17 -5.04
C VAL A 356 -7.47 -13.32 -4.96
N ALA A 357 -8.15 -13.28 -3.82
CA ALA A 357 -9.34 -12.44 -3.63
C ALA A 357 -9.03 -10.96 -3.86
N THR A 358 -7.89 -10.46 -3.32
CA THR A 358 -7.44 -9.09 -3.57
C THR A 358 -7.24 -8.82 -5.05
N VAL A 359 -6.53 -9.72 -5.77
CA VAL A 359 -6.28 -9.59 -7.21
C VAL A 359 -7.58 -9.59 -8.00
N VAL A 360 -8.43 -10.59 -7.77
CA VAL A 360 -9.68 -10.78 -8.51
C VAL A 360 -10.59 -9.56 -8.33
N VAL A 361 -10.84 -9.15 -7.10
CA VAL A 361 -11.71 -7.98 -6.84
C VAL A 361 -11.13 -6.72 -7.51
N THR A 362 -9.83 -6.46 -7.36
CA THR A 362 -9.19 -5.31 -7.99
C THR A 362 -9.33 -5.31 -9.52
N VAL A 363 -9.02 -6.44 -10.16
CA VAL A 363 -9.03 -6.54 -11.63
C VAL A 363 -10.45 -6.43 -12.18
N PHE A 364 -11.44 -7.07 -11.53
CA PHE A 364 -12.83 -7.00 -11.98
C PHE A 364 -13.49 -5.65 -11.74
N THR A 365 -13.16 -4.99 -10.64
CA THR A 365 -13.74 -3.67 -10.31
C THR A 365 -12.93 -2.51 -10.88
N HIS A 366 -11.73 -2.76 -11.38
CA HIS A 366 -10.73 -1.73 -11.73
C HIS A 366 -10.45 -0.74 -10.58
N ASP A 367 -10.63 -1.19 -9.32
CA ASP A 367 -10.53 -0.36 -8.13
C ASP A 367 -9.57 -1.00 -7.10
N LEU A 368 -8.38 -0.43 -6.99
CA LEU A 368 -7.33 -0.88 -6.10
C LEU A 368 -7.75 -0.79 -4.61
N ALA A 369 -8.51 0.24 -4.23
CA ALA A 369 -8.93 0.40 -2.83
C ALA A 369 -9.94 -0.67 -2.42
N ARG A 370 -10.90 -1.01 -3.30
CA ARG A 370 -11.86 -2.09 -3.05
C ARG A 370 -11.16 -3.43 -2.90
N GLY A 371 -10.18 -3.71 -3.76
CA GLY A 371 -9.40 -4.94 -3.65
C GLY A 371 -8.66 -5.07 -2.33
N VAL A 372 -8.00 -4.00 -1.89
CA VAL A 372 -7.31 -3.98 -0.59
C VAL A 372 -8.30 -4.15 0.57
N LEU A 373 -9.44 -3.44 0.54
CA LEU A 373 -10.46 -3.54 1.58
C LEU A 373 -10.96 -4.98 1.74
N VAL A 374 -11.33 -5.63 0.63
CA VAL A 374 -11.76 -7.04 0.63
C VAL A 374 -10.63 -7.95 1.12
N GLY A 375 -9.40 -7.73 0.66
CA GLY A 375 -8.24 -8.48 1.12
C GLY A 375 -8.01 -8.38 2.63
N VAL A 376 -8.10 -7.18 3.19
CA VAL A 376 -7.96 -6.95 4.65
C VAL A 376 -9.09 -7.63 5.42
N LEU A 377 -10.35 -7.49 4.96
CA LEU A 377 -11.49 -8.13 5.60
C LEU A 377 -11.35 -9.67 5.61
N VAL A 378 -11.04 -10.28 4.46
CA VAL A 378 -10.83 -11.73 4.35
C VAL A 378 -9.64 -12.19 5.20
N SER A 379 -8.54 -11.43 5.21
CA SER A 379 -7.37 -11.71 6.04
C SER A 379 -7.71 -11.68 7.53
N SER A 380 -8.50 -10.70 7.97
CA SER A 380 -8.94 -10.56 9.37
C SER A 380 -9.86 -11.70 9.80
N LEU A 381 -10.79 -12.12 8.92
CA LEU A 381 -11.66 -13.27 9.17
C LEU A 381 -10.87 -14.57 9.32
N PHE A 382 -9.92 -14.83 8.42
CA PHE A 382 -9.06 -16.02 8.53
C PHE A 382 -8.16 -15.97 9.76
N PHE A 383 -7.67 -14.79 10.13
CA PHE A 383 -6.89 -14.63 11.35
C PHE A 383 -7.73 -14.97 12.60
N ALA A 384 -8.93 -14.38 12.72
CA ALA A 384 -9.84 -14.65 13.82
C ALA A 384 -10.20 -16.15 13.91
N HIS A 385 -10.57 -16.77 12.78
CA HIS A 385 -10.85 -18.20 12.70
C HIS A 385 -9.64 -19.06 13.13
N LYS A 386 -8.45 -18.73 12.64
CA LYS A 386 -7.23 -19.48 12.98
C LYS A 386 -6.89 -19.38 14.47
N VAL A 387 -6.98 -18.18 15.05
CA VAL A 387 -6.70 -17.95 16.46
C VAL A 387 -7.72 -18.68 17.34
N GLY A 388 -9.01 -18.69 16.95
CA GLY A 388 -10.05 -19.43 17.66
C GLY A 388 -9.80 -20.95 17.74
N ARG A 389 -9.14 -21.52 16.73
CA ARG A 389 -8.79 -22.96 16.73
C ARG A 389 -7.63 -23.34 17.65
N PHE A 390 -6.91 -22.39 18.23
CA PHE A 390 -5.87 -22.68 19.22
C PHE A 390 -6.42 -22.89 20.63
N LEU A 391 -7.73 -22.73 20.84
CA LEU A 391 -8.37 -23.06 22.11
C LEU A 391 -8.34 -24.58 22.31
N ARG A 392 -7.77 -25.03 23.44
CA ARG A 392 -7.75 -26.41 23.88
C ARG A 392 -8.18 -26.48 25.32
N ILE A 393 -9.09 -27.39 25.62
CA ILE A 393 -9.58 -27.66 26.96
C ILE A 393 -9.44 -29.16 27.24
N ASP A 394 -8.54 -29.47 28.16
CA ASP A 394 -8.29 -30.83 28.61
C ASP A 394 -9.04 -31.06 29.93
N ARG A 395 -9.68 -32.22 30.04
CA ARG A 395 -10.46 -32.64 31.21
C ARG A 395 -9.70 -33.73 31.99
N SER A 396 -9.57 -33.56 33.30
CA SER A 396 -8.95 -34.55 34.18
C SER A 396 -9.76 -34.70 35.47
N SER A 397 -9.66 -35.85 36.13
CA SER A 397 -10.25 -36.09 37.44
C SER A 397 -9.22 -35.81 38.51
N GLY A 398 -9.64 -35.09 39.56
CA GLY A 398 -8.89 -34.87 40.78
C GLY A 398 -9.58 -35.58 41.96
N ASP A 399 -8.87 -35.68 43.07
CA ASP A 399 -9.35 -36.11 44.40
C ASP A 399 -10.38 -37.27 44.41
N GLY A 400 -9.96 -38.42 43.87
CA GLY A 400 -10.76 -39.63 43.91
C GLY A 400 -12.07 -39.60 43.12
N GLY A 401 -12.21 -38.71 42.15
CA GLY A 401 -13.38 -38.59 41.26
C GLY A 401 -14.43 -37.58 41.72
N ARG A 402 -14.25 -36.92 42.87
CA ARG A 402 -15.15 -35.87 43.36
C ARG A 402 -14.87 -34.48 42.78
N GLU A 403 -13.66 -34.28 42.28
CA GLU A 403 -13.22 -33.05 41.63
C GLU A 403 -13.02 -33.26 40.14
N ARG A 404 -13.50 -32.29 39.34
CA ARG A 404 -13.22 -32.21 37.91
C ARG A 404 -12.35 -30.99 37.63
N VAL A 405 -11.21 -31.21 36.95
CA VAL A 405 -10.29 -30.16 36.57
C VAL A 405 -10.36 -29.96 35.06
N TYR A 406 -10.65 -28.75 34.63
CA TYR A 406 -10.62 -28.32 33.25
C TYR A 406 -9.39 -27.40 33.04
N SER A 407 -8.40 -27.86 32.28
CA SER A 407 -7.21 -27.09 31.94
C SER A 407 -7.41 -26.41 30.59
N VAL A 408 -7.56 -25.11 30.62
CA VAL A 408 -7.79 -24.27 29.43
C VAL A 408 -6.48 -23.71 28.94
N ALA A 409 -6.19 -23.87 27.65
CA ALA A 409 -5.03 -23.29 26.98
C ALA A 409 -5.44 -22.61 25.68
N GLY A 410 -4.92 -21.41 25.41
CA GLY A 410 -5.17 -20.67 24.19
C GLY A 410 -5.90 -19.36 24.40
N GLN A 411 -6.58 -18.90 23.34
CA GLN A 411 -7.19 -17.57 23.29
C GLN A 411 -8.72 -17.71 23.38
N VAL A 412 -9.32 -17.06 24.38
CA VAL A 412 -10.78 -16.98 24.55
C VAL A 412 -11.22 -15.58 24.17
N PHE A 413 -12.07 -15.48 23.14
CA PHE A 413 -12.59 -14.25 22.59
C PHE A 413 -13.87 -14.52 21.80
N PHE A 414 -14.48 -13.50 21.20
CA PHE A 414 -15.80 -13.63 20.54
C PHE A 414 -15.90 -14.82 19.55
N ALA A 415 -14.83 -15.16 18.82
CA ALA A 415 -14.87 -16.24 17.82
C ALA A 415 -14.63 -17.65 18.42
N SER A 416 -14.19 -17.77 19.68
CA SER A 416 -13.96 -19.05 20.37
C SER A 416 -14.86 -19.26 21.59
N SER A 417 -15.72 -18.28 21.93
CA SER A 417 -16.59 -18.34 23.11
C SER A 417 -17.56 -19.53 23.12
N ASP A 418 -18.17 -19.85 21.98
CA ASP A 418 -19.11 -20.98 21.88
C ASP A 418 -18.37 -22.31 22.01
N ALA A 419 -17.18 -22.45 21.39
CA ALA A 419 -16.34 -23.62 21.54
C ALA A 419 -15.85 -23.79 23.00
N PHE A 420 -15.54 -22.65 23.67
CA PHE A 420 -15.20 -22.65 25.09
C PHE A 420 -16.36 -23.21 25.94
N ILE A 421 -17.56 -22.70 25.78
CA ILE A 421 -18.73 -23.15 26.56
C ILE A 421 -19.06 -24.63 26.27
N ALA A 422 -19.02 -25.04 25.00
CA ALA A 422 -19.35 -26.39 24.57
C ALA A 422 -18.36 -27.46 25.05
N ALA A 423 -17.17 -27.08 25.49
CA ALA A 423 -16.15 -28.02 25.99
C ALA A 423 -16.41 -28.49 27.44
N PHE A 424 -17.34 -27.87 28.16
CA PHE A 424 -17.67 -28.22 29.54
C PHE A 424 -18.88 -29.17 29.59
N ASP A 425 -18.76 -30.23 30.38
CA ASP A 425 -19.82 -31.18 30.59
C ASP A 425 -20.60 -30.81 31.88
N PHE A 426 -21.75 -30.18 31.70
CA PHE A 426 -22.57 -29.71 32.81
C PHE A 426 -23.46 -30.80 33.40
N GLY A 427 -23.64 -31.96 32.75
CA GLY A 427 -24.44 -33.06 33.23
C GLY A 427 -23.71 -33.99 34.20
N GLU A 428 -22.44 -33.77 34.43
CA GLU A 428 -21.62 -34.62 35.31
C GLU A 428 -21.84 -34.24 36.77
N ALA A 429 -22.26 -35.21 37.59
CA ALA A 429 -22.49 -35.03 39.03
C ALA A 429 -21.13 -34.96 39.78
N VAL A 430 -20.53 -33.79 39.85
CA VAL A 430 -19.29 -33.53 40.59
C VAL A 430 -19.51 -32.52 41.71
N GLN A 431 -18.80 -32.67 42.82
CA GLN A 431 -18.92 -31.75 43.95
C GLN A 431 -18.11 -30.48 43.77
N ARG A 432 -16.94 -30.60 43.09
CA ARG A 432 -16.05 -29.48 42.85
C ARG A 432 -15.59 -29.45 41.39
N VAL A 433 -15.59 -28.24 40.80
CA VAL A 433 -15.06 -27.96 39.46
C VAL A 433 -13.95 -26.92 39.58
N ARG A 434 -12.76 -27.27 39.12
CA ARG A 434 -11.61 -26.37 39.05
C ARG A 434 -11.34 -26.05 37.61
N ILE A 435 -11.39 -24.77 37.28
CA ILE A 435 -11.09 -24.26 35.93
C ILE A 435 -9.72 -23.57 35.96
N ASP A 436 -8.72 -24.27 35.48
CA ASP A 436 -7.34 -23.76 35.38
C ASP A 436 -7.16 -23.00 34.05
N VAL A 437 -7.06 -21.70 34.14
CA VAL A 437 -6.89 -20.78 33.00
C VAL A 437 -5.47 -20.17 32.94
N SER A 438 -4.49 -20.80 33.62
CA SER A 438 -3.11 -20.30 33.69
C SER A 438 -2.43 -20.19 32.29
N ARG A 439 -2.89 -20.97 31.31
CA ARG A 439 -2.42 -20.95 29.92
C ARG A 439 -3.43 -20.35 28.96
N ALA A 440 -4.47 -19.68 29.46
CA ALA A 440 -5.49 -19.01 28.65
C ALA A 440 -5.43 -17.49 28.78
N HIS A 441 -5.91 -16.80 27.74
CA HIS A 441 -6.09 -15.35 27.73
C HIS A 441 -7.52 -15.00 27.34
N PHE A 442 -8.18 -14.18 28.17
CA PHE A 442 -9.49 -13.62 27.90
C PHE A 442 -9.32 -12.22 27.32
N TRP A 443 -9.83 -11.99 26.10
CA TRP A 443 -9.51 -10.79 25.32
C TRP A 443 -10.63 -9.73 25.32
N ASP A 444 -11.89 -10.16 25.50
CA ASP A 444 -13.04 -9.28 25.33
C ASP A 444 -14.18 -9.64 26.28
N LEU A 445 -15.23 -8.81 26.25
CA LEU A 445 -16.43 -9.02 27.09
C LEU A 445 -17.14 -10.32 26.78
N THR A 446 -17.09 -10.82 25.55
CA THR A 446 -17.72 -12.09 25.17
C THR A 446 -17.01 -13.25 25.83
N ALA A 447 -15.69 -13.20 25.93
CA ALA A 447 -14.89 -14.18 26.65
C ALA A 447 -15.23 -14.19 28.16
N VAL A 448 -15.33 -13.00 28.78
CA VAL A 448 -15.75 -12.88 30.20
C VAL A 448 -17.15 -13.43 30.41
N SER A 449 -18.11 -13.08 29.54
CA SER A 449 -19.47 -13.62 29.59
C SER A 449 -19.54 -15.14 29.41
N ALA A 450 -18.66 -15.70 28.57
CA ALA A 450 -18.54 -17.15 28.38
C ALA A 450 -18.03 -17.84 29.66
N LEU A 451 -17.03 -17.26 30.34
CA LEU A 451 -16.53 -17.75 31.63
C LEU A 451 -17.63 -17.67 32.69
N ASP A 452 -18.34 -16.54 32.79
CA ASP A 452 -19.46 -16.37 33.73
C ASP A 452 -20.54 -17.42 33.49
N LYS A 453 -20.95 -17.67 32.24
CA LYS A 453 -21.94 -18.71 31.91
C LYS A 453 -21.50 -20.09 32.40
N VAL A 454 -20.23 -20.44 32.16
CA VAL A 454 -19.69 -21.74 32.59
C VAL A 454 -19.71 -21.85 34.11
N VAL A 455 -19.19 -20.84 34.81
CA VAL A 455 -19.13 -20.84 36.29
C VAL A 455 -20.54 -20.88 36.92
N LEU A 456 -21.44 -20.01 36.45
CA LEU A 456 -22.79 -19.91 36.99
C LEU A 456 -23.63 -21.16 36.69
N LYS A 457 -23.41 -21.81 35.53
CA LYS A 457 -24.11 -23.05 35.18
C LYS A 457 -23.70 -24.21 36.09
N PHE A 458 -22.40 -24.40 36.36
CA PHE A 458 -21.97 -25.39 37.34
C PHE A 458 -22.46 -25.09 38.77
N LYS A 459 -22.45 -23.82 39.18
CA LYS A 459 -23.00 -23.40 40.49
C LYS A 459 -24.50 -23.72 40.59
N ARG A 460 -25.26 -23.56 39.51
CA ARG A 460 -26.71 -23.92 39.47
C ARG A 460 -26.94 -25.42 39.60
N GLU A 461 -26.03 -26.26 39.06
CA GLU A 461 -26.07 -27.71 39.23
C GLU A 461 -25.50 -28.17 40.60
N GLY A 462 -25.17 -27.25 41.50
CA GLY A 462 -24.75 -27.52 42.88
C GLY A 462 -23.25 -27.76 43.07
N ALA A 463 -22.43 -27.57 42.04
CA ALA A 463 -20.99 -27.73 42.17
C ALA A 463 -20.30 -26.46 42.73
N GLU A 464 -19.33 -26.67 43.60
CA GLU A 464 -18.40 -25.59 43.99
C GLU A 464 -17.40 -25.33 42.84
N VAL A 465 -17.32 -24.07 42.37
CA VAL A 465 -16.48 -23.72 41.23
C VAL A 465 -15.35 -22.78 41.63
N GLU A 466 -14.13 -23.18 41.31
CA GLU A 466 -12.89 -22.39 41.50
C GLU A 466 -12.26 -22.09 40.16
N VAL A 467 -11.99 -20.81 39.85
CA VAL A 467 -11.22 -20.37 38.68
C VAL A 467 -9.83 -19.95 39.13
N VAL A 468 -8.82 -20.61 38.61
CA VAL A 468 -7.42 -20.39 39.01
C VAL A 468 -6.54 -20.00 37.83
N GLY A 469 -5.52 -19.20 38.10
CA GLY A 469 -4.46 -18.92 37.13
C GLY A 469 -4.79 -17.82 36.11
N LEU A 470 -5.75 -16.93 36.40
CA LEU A 470 -5.95 -15.74 35.56
C LEU A 470 -4.68 -14.90 35.55
N ASN A 471 -4.18 -14.57 34.34
CA ASN A 471 -3.11 -13.57 34.20
C ASN A 471 -3.65 -12.17 34.48
N ASP A 472 -2.76 -11.20 34.80
CA ASP A 472 -3.11 -9.84 35.20
C ASP A 472 -4.10 -9.15 34.26
N ALA A 473 -3.92 -9.27 32.94
CA ALA A 473 -4.77 -8.64 31.95
C ALA A 473 -6.19 -9.27 31.94
N SER A 474 -6.27 -10.59 32.01
CA SER A 474 -7.56 -11.32 32.06
C SER A 474 -8.26 -11.09 33.42
N ALA A 475 -7.51 -11.05 34.53
CA ALA A 475 -8.06 -10.77 35.86
C ALA A 475 -8.70 -9.37 35.89
N MET A 476 -8.04 -8.34 35.38
CA MET A 476 -8.63 -7.00 35.29
C MET A 476 -9.95 -6.94 34.51
N LEU A 477 -10.07 -7.73 33.44
CA LEU A 477 -11.31 -7.80 32.65
C LEU A 477 -12.41 -8.54 33.42
N VAL A 478 -12.10 -9.69 34.06
CA VAL A 478 -13.03 -10.50 34.82
C VAL A 478 -13.49 -9.74 36.07
N ASP A 479 -12.60 -9.11 36.83
CA ASP A 479 -12.94 -8.33 38.03
C ASP A 479 -13.84 -7.13 37.70
N ARG A 480 -13.58 -6.46 36.54
CA ARG A 480 -14.34 -5.28 36.16
C ARG A 480 -15.71 -5.62 35.56
N PHE A 481 -15.81 -6.69 34.77
CA PHE A 481 -16.98 -6.98 33.94
C PHE A 481 -17.65 -8.30 34.27
N GLY A 482 -17.01 -9.21 35.03
CA GLY A 482 -17.56 -10.51 35.41
C GLY A 482 -18.74 -10.39 36.34
N ALA A 483 -19.67 -11.33 36.22
CA ALA A 483 -20.86 -11.46 37.06
C ALA A 483 -20.72 -12.53 38.14
N GLN A 484 -19.78 -13.48 37.99
CA GLN A 484 -19.65 -14.68 38.84
C GLN A 484 -19.39 -14.40 40.34
N GLY A 485 -18.84 -13.21 40.66
CA GLY A 485 -18.59 -12.77 42.05
C GLY A 485 -19.70 -11.89 42.65
N LYS A 486 -20.76 -11.57 41.90
CA LYS A 486 -21.82 -10.66 42.35
C LYS A 486 -22.94 -11.41 43.02
N PRO A 487 -23.56 -10.90 44.14
CA PRO A 487 -24.73 -11.50 44.78
C PRO A 487 -25.91 -11.61 43.79
N GLY A 488 -26.60 -12.77 43.75
CA GLY A 488 -27.75 -13.00 42.87
C GLY A 488 -27.44 -13.30 41.41
N ALA A 489 -26.15 -13.43 41.01
CA ALA A 489 -25.76 -13.68 39.61
C ALA A 489 -26.33 -15.00 39.05
N VAL A 490 -26.53 -16.01 39.87
CA VAL A 490 -27.09 -17.34 39.47
C VAL A 490 -28.54 -17.21 38.98
N GLU A 491 -29.34 -16.30 39.57
CA GLU A 491 -30.76 -16.10 39.26
C GLU A 491 -30.95 -15.29 37.92
N GLN A 492 -29.92 -14.64 37.42
CA GLN A 492 -30.00 -13.79 36.23
C GLN A 492 -29.72 -14.52 34.91
N LEU A 493 -29.40 -15.81 34.94
CA LEU A 493 -29.20 -16.59 33.71
C LEU A 493 -30.57 -16.86 33.03
N PRO A 494 -30.74 -16.53 31.73
CA PRO A 494 -31.89 -16.97 30.97
C PRO A 494 -31.92 -18.50 30.91
N HIS A 495 -33.12 -19.09 31.01
CA HIS A 495 -33.36 -20.53 30.99
C HIS A 495 -32.95 -21.20 29.70
#